data_15e0d6b2490db4fcbe603ebc68454a74
#
_entry.id   15e0d6b2490db4fcbe603ebc68454a74
#
_cell.length_a   1.000
_cell.length_b   1.000
_cell.length_c   1.000
_cell.angle_alpha   90.00
_cell.angle_beta   90.00
_cell.angle_gamma   90.00
#
_symmetry.space_group_name_H-M   'P 1'
#
loop_
_entity.id
_entity.type
_entity.pdbx_description
1 polymer ?
#
loop_
_entity_poly.entity_id
_entity_poly.type
_entity_poly.pdbx_seq_one_letter_code
_entity_poly.pdbx_strand_id
1 'polypeptide(L)'
;MTLPQPVRLYDQPRAPNPRRVNIFLAEKGIEIERVNIDLMAGEHKEPDYLAKIGVAQVPALELDDGAIVTESVAICRYFEALRPEPNMMGREVMEQVIIENWQRLVEFRLFATVAACFRHTNPHLAALEDQCPDWGEVNRGRLDGRLGELDRRLEGRDWIAADRLTIADITALVAVEFLRIIKHPIPDGYANLLTWLERMRARPSTAL
;
A
#
# COMPACT_ATOMS: atom_id res chain seq x y z
N MET A 1 -14.17 26.44 -1.89
CA MET A 1 -12.71 26.48 -1.71
C MET A 1 -12.12 25.47 -2.68
N THR A 2 -11.18 25.88 -3.51
CA THR A 2 -10.40 24.96 -4.34
C THR A 2 -9.39 24.24 -3.45
N LEU A 3 -9.24 22.93 -3.65
CA LEU A 3 -8.19 22.17 -2.95
C LEU A 3 -6.81 22.67 -3.40
N PRO A 4 -5.80 22.76 -2.49
CA PRO A 4 -4.42 23.01 -2.88
C PRO A 4 -3.98 22.01 -3.95
N GLN A 5 -3.05 22.35 -4.83
CA GLN A 5 -2.65 21.45 -5.92
C GLN A 5 -1.43 20.61 -5.54
N PRO A 6 -1.34 19.36 -6.00
CA PRO A 6 -0.19 18.52 -5.75
C PRO A 6 1.03 19.05 -6.52
N VAL A 7 2.16 19.21 -5.82
CA VAL A 7 3.42 19.70 -6.39
C VAL A 7 4.35 18.53 -6.69
N ARG A 8 4.69 17.74 -5.65
CA ARG A 8 5.60 16.60 -5.82
C ARG A 8 5.35 15.49 -4.80
N LEU A 9 5.74 14.29 -5.19
CA LEU A 9 5.68 13.09 -4.36
C LEU A 9 7.11 12.68 -3.98
N TYR A 10 7.42 12.65 -2.68
CA TYR A 10 8.62 12.03 -2.13
C TYR A 10 8.40 10.52 -2.10
N ASP A 11 9.21 9.78 -2.85
CA ASP A 11 8.89 8.43 -3.28
C ASP A 11 10.11 7.50 -3.18
N GLN A 12 9.84 6.21 -3.02
CA GLN A 12 10.75 5.10 -3.29
C GLN A 12 9.92 4.02 -3.98
N PRO A 13 9.92 3.94 -5.31
CA PRO A 13 8.93 3.15 -6.09
C PRO A 13 8.86 1.66 -5.72
N ARG A 14 9.97 1.10 -5.21
CA ARG A 14 10.04 -0.31 -4.81
C ARG A 14 9.54 -0.58 -3.40
N ALA A 15 9.36 0.46 -2.58
CA ALA A 15 8.82 0.32 -1.24
C ALA A 15 7.29 0.12 -1.29
N PRO A 16 6.72 -0.71 -0.42
CA PRO A 16 5.31 -1.12 -0.53
C PRO A 16 4.31 0.04 -0.45
N ASN A 17 4.48 0.98 0.50
CA ASN A 17 3.56 2.10 0.66
C ASN A 17 3.61 3.11 -0.51
N PRO A 18 4.79 3.54 -0.99
CA PRO A 18 4.90 4.28 -2.25
C PRO A 18 4.27 3.56 -3.44
N ARG A 19 4.52 2.25 -3.61
CA ARG A 19 3.94 1.46 -4.69
C ARG A 19 2.42 1.47 -4.69
N ARG A 20 1.77 1.46 -3.50
CA ARG A 20 0.31 1.65 -3.38
C ARG A 20 -0.15 2.96 -4.04
N VAL A 21 0.51 4.07 -3.73
CA VAL A 21 0.21 5.38 -4.32
C VAL A 21 0.47 5.37 -5.83
N ASN A 22 1.57 4.78 -6.26
CA ASN A 22 1.94 4.72 -7.67
C ASN A 22 0.91 3.96 -8.52
N ILE A 23 0.44 2.81 -8.05
CA ILE A 23 -0.64 2.06 -8.70
C ILE A 23 -1.93 2.89 -8.73
N PHE A 24 -2.29 3.53 -7.62
CA PHE A 24 -3.48 4.36 -7.54
C PHE A 24 -3.44 5.54 -8.52
N LEU A 25 -2.31 6.23 -8.62
CA LEU A 25 -2.12 7.33 -9.57
C LEU A 25 -2.17 6.85 -11.02
N ALA A 26 -1.54 5.73 -11.32
CA ALA A 26 -1.55 5.13 -12.66
C ALA A 26 -2.97 4.74 -13.09
N GLU A 27 -3.79 4.16 -12.19
CA GLU A 27 -5.20 3.86 -12.46
C GLU A 27 -6.02 5.12 -12.76
N LYS A 28 -5.66 6.26 -12.16
CA LYS A 28 -6.30 7.56 -12.42
C LYS A 28 -5.71 8.32 -13.60
N GLY A 29 -4.63 7.83 -14.21
CA GLY A 29 -3.91 8.56 -15.25
C GLY A 29 -3.36 9.91 -14.74
N ILE A 30 -2.86 9.94 -13.49
CA ILE A 30 -2.27 11.12 -12.86
C ILE A 30 -0.75 11.01 -12.90
N GLU A 31 -0.12 12.02 -13.47
CA GLU A 31 1.33 12.21 -13.42
C GLU A 31 1.66 13.30 -12.40
N ILE A 32 2.77 13.15 -11.67
CA ILE A 32 3.25 14.10 -10.67
C ILE A 32 4.79 14.06 -10.65
N GLU A 33 5.42 15.20 -10.37
CA GLU A 33 6.86 15.27 -10.11
C GLU A 33 7.22 14.34 -8.95
N ARG A 34 8.35 13.61 -9.08
CA ARG A 34 8.82 12.66 -8.08
C ARG A 34 10.21 13.02 -7.58
N VAL A 35 10.37 12.97 -6.26
CA VAL A 35 11.66 13.07 -5.58
C VAL A 35 11.97 11.69 -5.01
N ASN A 36 12.95 11.01 -5.60
CA ASN A 36 13.37 9.69 -5.11
C ASN A 36 14.14 9.84 -3.79
N ILE A 37 13.79 9.03 -2.79
CA ILE A 37 14.40 8.99 -1.48
C ILE A 37 15.07 7.63 -1.29
N ASP A 38 16.39 7.61 -1.13
CA ASP A 38 17.13 6.37 -0.86
C ASP A 38 16.96 5.96 0.62
N LEU A 39 16.05 4.99 0.85
CA LEU A 39 15.79 4.47 2.18
C LEU A 39 16.98 3.70 2.76
N MET A 40 17.79 3.05 1.90
CA MET A 40 18.95 2.29 2.34
C MET A 40 20.12 3.20 2.71
N ALA A 41 20.25 4.35 2.05
CA ALA A 41 21.18 5.41 2.44
C ALA A 41 20.71 6.18 3.69
N GLY A 42 19.43 6.02 4.10
CA GLY A 42 18.89 6.70 5.27
C GLY A 42 18.41 8.14 5.00
N GLU A 43 18.28 8.56 3.73
CA GLU A 43 17.88 9.93 3.36
C GLU A 43 16.59 10.40 4.04
N HIS A 44 15.61 9.47 4.27
CA HIS A 44 14.38 9.75 4.99
C HIS A 44 14.57 10.11 6.47
N LYS A 45 15.77 9.89 7.03
CA LYS A 45 16.14 10.21 8.42
C LYS A 45 17.01 11.48 8.53
N GLU A 46 17.42 12.05 7.40
CA GLU A 46 18.21 13.27 7.37
C GLU A 46 17.44 14.46 7.96
N PRO A 47 18.15 15.39 8.64
CA PRO A 47 17.53 16.55 9.29
C PRO A 47 16.65 17.39 8.35
N ASP A 48 17.11 17.62 7.11
CA ASP A 48 16.39 18.41 6.12
C ASP A 48 15.08 17.74 5.68
N TYR A 49 15.12 16.41 5.50
CA TYR A 49 13.91 15.63 5.20
C TYR A 49 12.91 15.70 6.36
N LEU A 50 13.39 15.46 7.58
CA LEU A 50 12.55 15.49 8.78
C LEU A 50 11.98 16.90 9.06
N ALA A 51 12.76 17.96 8.85
CA ALA A 51 12.28 19.34 8.99
C ALA A 51 11.16 19.66 7.99
N LYS A 52 11.23 19.08 6.79
CA LYS A 52 10.25 19.30 5.72
C LYS A 52 9.02 18.41 5.87
N ILE A 53 9.20 17.12 6.08
CA ILE A 53 8.13 16.10 6.02
C ILE A 53 7.51 15.84 7.39
N GLY A 54 8.28 15.99 8.47
CA GLY A 54 7.84 15.77 9.85
C GLY A 54 7.93 14.32 10.33
N VAL A 55 8.08 13.34 9.42
CA VAL A 55 8.21 11.91 9.74
C VAL A 55 9.24 11.23 8.84
N ALA A 56 9.97 10.25 9.37
CA ALA A 56 10.99 9.49 8.65
C ALA A 56 10.36 8.38 7.77
N GLN A 57 9.44 8.74 6.88
CA GLN A 57 8.69 7.77 6.07
C GLN A 57 8.47 8.27 4.64
N VAL A 58 8.26 7.35 3.73
CA VAL A 58 7.75 7.58 2.36
C VAL A 58 6.49 6.72 2.15
N PRO A 59 5.54 7.14 1.30
CA PRO A 59 5.53 8.37 0.51
C PRO A 59 5.08 9.60 1.32
N ALA A 60 5.41 10.78 0.82
CA ALA A 60 4.86 12.06 1.29
C ALA A 60 4.52 12.94 0.09
N LEU A 61 3.38 13.63 0.13
CA LEU A 61 2.89 14.52 -0.92
C LEU A 61 3.03 15.96 -0.47
N GLU A 62 3.70 16.79 -1.26
CA GLU A 62 3.79 18.24 -1.09
C GLU A 62 2.72 18.94 -1.93
N LEU A 63 2.03 19.90 -1.31
CA LEU A 63 1.02 20.74 -1.92
C LEU A 63 1.53 22.16 -2.18
N ASP A 64 0.88 22.91 -3.06
CA ASP A 64 1.27 24.26 -3.47
C ASP A 64 1.12 25.34 -2.38
N ASP A 65 0.37 25.05 -1.34
CA ASP A 65 0.27 25.89 -0.12
C ASP A 65 1.34 25.54 0.93
N GLY A 66 2.24 24.61 0.64
CA GLY A 66 3.30 24.13 1.52
C GLY A 66 2.86 23.01 2.49
N ALA A 67 1.61 22.59 2.46
CA ALA A 67 1.15 21.48 3.28
C ALA A 67 1.78 20.15 2.81
N ILE A 68 2.05 19.28 3.79
CA ILE A 68 2.55 17.92 3.54
C ILE A 68 1.49 16.91 3.97
N VAL A 69 1.13 16.02 3.06
CA VAL A 69 0.25 14.87 3.35
C VAL A 69 1.11 13.62 3.43
N THR A 70 1.12 13.00 4.58
CA THR A 70 1.74 11.69 4.81
C THR A 70 0.66 10.59 4.81
N GLU A 71 1.06 9.32 5.01
CA GLU A 71 0.20 8.14 4.92
C GLU A 71 -0.35 7.87 3.51
N SER A 72 0.10 6.77 2.92
CA SER A 72 -0.20 6.43 1.52
C SER A 72 -1.70 6.37 1.19
N VAL A 73 -2.55 5.92 2.14
CA VAL A 73 -4.02 5.88 1.95
C VAL A 73 -4.60 7.29 2.01
N ALA A 74 -4.08 8.18 2.86
CA ALA A 74 -4.49 9.59 2.92
C ALA A 74 -4.12 10.31 1.61
N ILE A 75 -2.93 10.06 1.08
CA ILE A 75 -2.49 10.57 -0.23
C ILE A 75 -3.44 10.08 -1.34
N CYS A 76 -3.78 8.78 -1.37
CA CYS A 76 -4.75 8.25 -2.33
C CYS A 76 -6.12 8.92 -2.19
N ARG A 77 -6.59 9.16 -0.96
CA ARG A 77 -7.86 9.86 -0.69
C ARG A 77 -7.85 11.31 -1.18
N TYR A 78 -6.72 11.99 -1.05
CA TYR A 78 -6.54 13.32 -1.58
C TYR A 78 -6.70 13.34 -3.12
N PHE A 79 -6.03 12.41 -3.82
CA PHE A 79 -6.16 12.28 -5.28
C PHE A 79 -7.54 11.78 -5.73
N GLU A 80 -8.24 10.98 -4.92
CA GLU A 80 -9.64 10.63 -5.17
C GLU A 80 -10.54 11.87 -5.16
N ALA A 81 -10.31 12.80 -4.22
CA ALA A 81 -11.06 14.05 -4.15
C ALA A 81 -10.77 14.99 -5.32
N LEU A 82 -9.52 15.03 -5.81
CA LEU A 82 -9.12 15.83 -6.97
C LEU A 82 -9.65 15.26 -8.29
N ARG A 83 -9.62 13.95 -8.45
CA ARG A 83 -10.08 13.22 -9.64
C ARG A 83 -10.92 12.03 -9.19
N PRO A 84 -12.25 12.22 -9.04
CA PRO A 84 -13.13 11.17 -8.52
C PRO A 84 -13.21 9.92 -9.42
N GLU A 85 -12.97 10.03 -10.72
CA GLU A 85 -13.03 8.91 -11.65
C GLU A 85 -11.62 8.48 -12.16
N PRO A 86 -11.42 7.16 -12.35
CA PRO A 86 -12.25 6.05 -11.90
C PRO A 86 -12.35 6.03 -10.37
N ASN A 87 -13.59 5.82 -9.86
CA ASN A 87 -13.82 5.83 -8.41
C ASN A 87 -13.26 4.55 -7.75
N MET A 88 -12.38 4.73 -6.76
CA MET A 88 -11.74 3.63 -6.03
C MET A 88 -11.97 3.67 -4.52
N MET A 89 -12.67 4.70 -4.01
CA MET A 89 -12.93 4.86 -2.56
C MET A 89 -14.40 4.95 -2.18
N GLY A 90 -15.30 4.72 -3.15
CA GLY A 90 -16.76 4.71 -2.93
C GLY A 90 -17.45 6.03 -3.27
N ARG A 91 -18.62 5.93 -3.90
CA ARG A 91 -19.46 7.08 -4.26
C ARG A 91 -20.45 7.39 -3.15
N GLU A 92 -21.16 6.36 -2.71
CA GLU A 92 -22.19 6.46 -1.68
C GLU A 92 -21.62 6.15 -0.29
N VAL A 93 -22.23 6.70 0.75
CA VAL A 93 -21.76 6.56 2.13
C VAL A 93 -21.53 5.10 2.52
N MET A 94 -22.49 4.20 2.22
CA MET A 94 -22.34 2.78 2.58
C MET A 94 -21.27 2.08 1.76
N GLU A 95 -21.08 2.43 0.50
CA GLU A 95 -19.99 1.93 -0.32
C GLU A 95 -18.63 2.37 0.26
N GLN A 96 -18.49 3.65 0.63
CA GLN A 96 -17.30 4.18 1.29
C GLN A 96 -16.98 3.42 2.59
N VAL A 97 -18.00 3.16 3.41
CA VAL A 97 -17.85 2.39 4.66
C VAL A 97 -17.37 0.96 4.37
N ILE A 98 -17.93 0.29 3.38
CA ILE A 98 -17.54 -1.08 3.01
C ILE A 98 -16.09 -1.12 2.49
N ILE A 99 -15.73 -0.18 1.61
CA ILE A 99 -14.38 -0.10 1.05
C ILE A 99 -13.38 0.21 2.17
N GLU A 100 -13.65 1.19 3.03
CA GLU A 100 -12.80 1.52 4.17
C GLU A 100 -12.63 0.34 5.12
N ASN A 101 -13.73 -0.38 5.44
CA ASN A 101 -13.66 -1.57 6.30
C ASN A 101 -12.70 -2.63 5.71
N TRP A 102 -12.82 -2.95 4.43
CA TRP A 102 -11.92 -3.92 3.79
C TRP A 102 -10.50 -3.39 3.66
N GLN A 103 -10.33 -2.09 3.38
CA GLN A 103 -9.02 -1.43 3.38
C GLN A 103 -8.34 -1.63 4.74
N ARG A 104 -9.02 -1.38 5.86
CA ARG A 104 -8.46 -1.56 7.20
C ARG A 104 -8.18 -3.03 7.55
N LEU A 105 -9.08 -3.93 7.17
CA LEU A 105 -8.87 -5.36 7.38
C LEU A 105 -7.62 -5.85 6.63
N VAL A 106 -7.47 -5.49 5.37
CA VAL A 106 -6.29 -5.85 4.57
C VAL A 106 -5.03 -5.20 5.12
N GLU A 107 -5.08 -3.91 5.44
CA GLU A 107 -3.92 -3.17 5.92
C GLU A 107 -3.41 -3.68 7.26
N PHE A 108 -4.28 -3.79 8.26
CA PHE A 108 -3.86 -4.19 9.61
C PHE A 108 -3.67 -5.69 9.79
N ARG A 109 -4.42 -6.51 9.06
CA ARG A 109 -4.37 -7.96 9.26
C ARG A 109 -3.41 -8.67 8.30
N LEU A 110 -3.28 -8.24 7.05
CA LEU A 110 -2.38 -8.84 6.09
C LEU A 110 -1.10 -8.01 5.93
N PHE A 111 -1.21 -6.77 5.47
CA PHE A 111 -0.06 -5.95 5.14
C PHE A 111 0.86 -5.70 6.35
N ALA A 112 0.29 -5.34 7.50
CA ALA A 112 1.07 -5.15 8.72
C ALA A 112 1.75 -6.43 9.19
N THR A 113 1.12 -7.61 9.02
CA THR A 113 1.73 -8.91 9.34
C THR A 113 2.93 -9.21 8.44
N VAL A 114 2.82 -8.98 7.13
CA VAL A 114 3.94 -9.13 6.18
C VAL A 114 5.06 -8.16 6.52
N ALA A 115 4.71 -6.90 6.78
CA ALA A 115 5.67 -5.85 7.13
C ALA A 115 6.41 -6.15 8.45
N ALA A 116 5.71 -6.65 9.46
CA ALA A 116 6.34 -7.06 10.72
C ALA A 116 7.29 -8.24 10.50
N CYS A 117 6.90 -9.26 9.74
CA CYS A 117 7.79 -10.36 9.38
C CYS A 117 9.05 -9.80 8.69
N PHE A 118 8.92 -8.97 7.67
CA PHE A 118 10.02 -8.38 6.92
C PHE A 118 10.96 -7.55 7.80
N ARG A 119 10.42 -6.62 8.58
CA ARG A 119 11.22 -5.71 9.41
C ARG A 119 12.01 -6.44 10.49
N HIS A 120 11.42 -7.44 11.11
CA HIS A 120 12.01 -8.12 12.26
C HIS A 120 12.87 -9.33 11.90
N THR A 121 12.82 -9.83 10.65
CA THR A 121 13.63 -11.01 10.23
C THR A 121 14.62 -10.71 9.10
N ASN A 122 14.55 -9.54 8.45
CA ASN A 122 15.48 -9.21 7.37
C ASN A 122 16.78 -8.63 7.92
N PRO A 123 17.94 -9.32 7.77
CA PRO A 123 19.21 -8.87 8.31
C PRO A 123 19.70 -7.56 7.71
N HIS A 124 19.27 -7.21 6.48
CA HIS A 124 19.65 -5.95 5.83
C HIS A 124 19.02 -4.71 6.51
N LEU A 125 18.01 -4.92 7.36
CA LEU A 125 17.38 -3.82 8.10
C LEU A 125 17.90 -3.68 9.53
N ALA A 126 18.84 -4.52 9.98
CA ALA A 126 19.34 -4.51 11.36
C ALA A 126 19.96 -3.16 11.78
N ALA A 127 20.49 -2.38 10.83
CA ALA A 127 21.03 -1.04 11.09
C ALA A 127 19.95 0.07 11.05
N LEU A 128 18.74 -0.24 10.58
CA LEU A 128 17.67 0.73 10.36
C LEU A 128 16.47 0.54 11.30
N GLU A 129 16.32 -0.66 11.86
CA GLU A 129 15.16 -1.07 12.66
C GLU A 129 15.59 -1.76 13.96
N ASP A 130 14.89 -1.49 15.05
CA ASP A 130 15.01 -2.23 16.30
C ASP A 130 14.31 -3.61 16.13
N GLN A 131 15.09 -4.63 15.82
CA GLN A 131 14.56 -5.94 15.44
C GLN A 131 14.23 -6.82 16.65
N CYS A 132 13.08 -7.52 16.58
CA CYS A 132 12.67 -8.60 17.44
C CYS A 132 12.36 -9.83 16.57
N PRO A 133 13.33 -10.72 16.30
CA PRO A 133 13.16 -11.87 15.39
C PRO A 133 11.99 -12.79 15.79
N ASP A 134 11.79 -13.04 17.08
CA ASP A 134 10.68 -13.85 17.57
C ASP A 134 9.31 -13.27 17.18
N TRP A 135 9.16 -11.95 17.23
CA TRP A 135 7.95 -11.27 16.77
C TRP A 135 7.77 -11.42 15.25
N GLY A 136 8.86 -11.36 14.50
CA GLY A 136 8.85 -11.62 13.06
C GLY A 136 8.34 -13.03 12.74
N GLU A 137 8.83 -14.05 13.45
CA GLU A 137 8.41 -15.44 13.24
C GLU A 137 6.97 -15.70 13.72
N VAL A 138 6.52 -15.11 14.81
CA VAL A 138 5.11 -15.14 15.21
C VAL A 138 4.21 -14.59 14.10
N ASN A 139 4.60 -13.48 13.44
CA ASN A 139 3.84 -12.94 12.34
C ASN A 139 3.93 -13.83 11.09
N ARG A 140 5.09 -14.46 10.82
CA ARG A 140 5.22 -15.44 9.72
C ARG A 140 4.22 -16.59 9.88
N GLY A 141 4.06 -17.14 11.06
CA GLY A 141 3.09 -18.21 11.36
C GLY A 141 1.62 -17.82 11.19
N ARG A 142 1.31 -16.52 11.09
CA ARG A 142 -0.06 -16.01 10.87
C ARG A 142 -0.42 -15.84 9.40
N LEU A 143 0.57 -15.83 8.49
CA LEU A 143 0.38 -15.42 7.10
C LEU A 143 -0.62 -16.30 6.35
N ASP A 144 -0.51 -17.63 6.45
CA ASP A 144 -1.43 -18.55 5.78
C ASP A 144 -2.89 -18.31 6.19
N GLY A 145 -3.12 -18.11 7.50
CA GLY A 145 -4.46 -17.77 7.99
C GLY A 145 -4.99 -16.46 7.40
N ARG A 146 -4.13 -15.43 7.24
CA ARG A 146 -4.51 -14.13 6.63
C ARG A 146 -4.78 -14.24 5.13
N LEU A 147 -3.99 -15.02 4.43
CA LEU A 147 -4.23 -15.32 3.01
C LEU A 147 -5.52 -16.11 2.82
N GLY A 148 -5.81 -17.09 3.69
CA GLY A 148 -7.05 -17.84 3.67
C GLY A 148 -8.30 -16.99 3.99
N GLU A 149 -8.18 -15.95 4.83
CA GLU A 149 -9.25 -14.97 5.05
C GLU A 149 -9.54 -14.19 3.76
N LEU A 150 -8.50 -13.80 3.03
CA LEU A 150 -8.64 -13.09 1.77
C LEU A 150 -9.19 -13.99 0.66
N ASP A 151 -8.74 -15.24 0.58
CA ASP A 151 -9.25 -16.24 -0.37
C ASP A 151 -10.76 -16.45 -0.19
N ARG A 152 -11.22 -16.70 1.05
CA ARG A 152 -12.66 -16.83 1.35
C ARG A 152 -13.45 -15.57 1.02
N ARG A 153 -12.86 -14.38 1.21
CA ARG A 153 -13.53 -13.13 0.83
C ARG A 153 -13.76 -13.05 -0.68
N LEU A 154 -12.84 -13.58 -1.46
CA LEU A 154 -12.88 -13.56 -2.92
C LEU A 154 -13.74 -14.67 -3.53
N GLU A 155 -14.30 -15.58 -2.72
CA GLU A 155 -15.21 -16.59 -3.21
C GLU A 155 -16.42 -15.97 -3.92
N GLY A 156 -16.57 -16.29 -5.21
CA GLY A 156 -17.64 -15.73 -6.08
C GLY A 156 -17.51 -14.23 -6.37
N ARG A 157 -16.32 -13.64 -6.17
CA ARG A 157 -16.07 -12.21 -6.36
C ARG A 157 -14.84 -11.95 -7.21
N ASP A 158 -14.94 -10.92 -8.01
CA ASP A 158 -13.81 -10.42 -8.79
C ASP A 158 -12.91 -9.46 -8.00
N TRP A 159 -13.48 -8.76 -6.99
CA TRP A 159 -12.86 -7.70 -6.22
C TRP A 159 -13.17 -7.83 -4.73
N ILE A 160 -12.30 -7.24 -3.89
CA ILE A 160 -12.38 -7.39 -2.43
C ILE A 160 -13.58 -6.65 -1.84
N ALA A 161 -13.83 -5.41 -2.23
CA ALA A 161 -14.77 -4.54 -1.50
C ALA A 161 -16.03 -4.18 -2.29
N ALA A 162 -15.92 -3.98 -3.60
CA ALA A 162 -16.99 -3.55 -4.49
C ALA A 162 -17.09 -4.47 -5.72
N ASP A 163 -17.79 -4.06 -6.77
CA ASP A 163 -17.87 -4.72 -8.07
C ASP A 163 -16.78 -4.25 -9.07
N ARG A 164 -15.82 -3.48 -8.58
CA ARG A 164 -14.70 -2.89 -9.32
C ARG A 164 -13.44 -2.82 -8.48
N LEU A 165 -12.32 -2.48 -9.11
CA LEU A 165 -11.07 -2.17 -8.41
C LEU A 165 -11.27 -1.06 -7.39
N THR A 166 -10.76 -1.27 -6.17
CA THR A 166 -10.77 -0.30 -5.08
C THR A 166 -9.39 -0.19 -4.42
N ILE A 167 -9.23 0.78 -3.53
CA ILE A 167 -8.02 0.92 -2.71
C ILE A 167 -7.72 -0.35 -1.89
N ALA A 168 -8.74 -1.12 -1.49
CA ALA A 168 -8.58 -2.38 -0.77
C ALA A 168 -7.86 -3.43 -1.63
N ASP A 169 -8.16 -3.52 -2.92
CA ASP A 169 -7.49 -4.41 -3.87
C ASP A 169 -6.03 -4.00 -4.09
N ILE A 170 -5.77 -2.71 -4.24
CA ILE A 170 -4.41 -2.19 -4.40
C ILE A 170 -3.56 -2.50 -3.16
N THR A 171 -4.10 -2.29 -1.96
CA THR A 171 -3.43 -2.61 -0.70
C THR A 171 -3.16 -4.10 -0.57
N ALA A 172 -4.13 -4.94 -0.94
CA ALA A 172 -3.98 -6.39 -0.91
C ALA A 172 -2.91 -6.87 -1.91
N LEU A 173 -2.89 -6.34 -3.13
CA LEU A 173 -1.86 -6.65 -4.12
C LEU A 173 -0.47 -6.37 -3.58
N VAL A 174 -0.26 -5.16 -3.06
CA VAL A 174 1.04 -4.76 -2.50
C VAL A 174 1.45 -5.69 -1.35
N ALA A 175 0.51 -6.05 -0.46
CA ALA A 175 0.78 -6.98 0.63
C ALA A 175 1.13 -8.38 0.14
N VAL A 176 0.37 -8.93 -0.80
CA VAL A 176 0.57 -10.28 -1.36
C VAL A 176 1.88 -10.36 -2.14
N GLU A 177 2.23 -9.35 -2.92
CA GLU A 177 3.49 -9.35 -3.66
C GLU A 177 4.70 -9.11 -2.75
N PHE A 178 4.52 -8.45 -1.62
CA PHE A 178 5.56 -8.28 -0.62
C PHE A 178 5.97 -9.61 0.04
N LEU A 179 5.12 -10.64 0.03
CA LEU A 179 5.44 -12.00 0.48
C LEU A 179 6.69 -12.57 -0.20
N ARG A 180 6.94 -12.20 -1.47
CA ARG A 180 8.13 -12.64 -2.21
C ARG A 180 9.43 -12.24 -1.51
N ILE A 181 9.47 -11.05 -0.93
CA ILE A 181 10.67 -10.53 -0.25
C ILE A 181 11.00 -11.35 0.99
N ILE A 182 9.98 -11.81 1.70
CA ILE A 182 10.14 -12.68 2.89
C ILE A 182 10.12 -14.18 2.53
N LYS A 183 10.12 -14.51 1.22
CA LYS A 183 10.12 -15.88 0.68
C LYS A 183 8.99 -16.76 1.24
N HIS A 184 7.80 -16.17 1.43
CA HIS A 184 6.62 -16.87 1.89
C HIS A 184 5.73 -17.22 0.68
N PRO A 185 5.52 -18.50 0.33
CA PRO A 185 4.67 -18.89 -0.79
C PRO A 185 3.19 -18.68 -0.48
N ILE A 186 2.40 -18.47 -1.53
CA ILE A 186 0.93 -18.55 -1.41
C ILE A 186 0.56 -20.02 -1.55
N PRO A 187 -0.22 -20.60 -0.61
CA PRO A 187 -0.66 -21.99 -0.72
C PRO A 187 -1.51 -22.23 -1.96
N ASP A 188 -1.25 -23.33 -2.70
CA ASP A 188 -1.96 -23.68 -3.94
C ASP A 188 -3.47 -23.86 -3.76
N GLY A 189 -3.93 -24.18 -2.53
CA GLY A 189 -5.34 -24.33 -2.19
C GLY A 189 -6.14 -23.02 -2.18
N TYR A 190 -5.50 -21.86 -2.31
CA TYR A 190 -6.18 -20.55 -2.32
C TYR A 190 -6.49 -20.10 -3.75
N ALA A 191 -7.37 -20.84 -4.41
CA ALA A 191 -7.68 -20.67 -5.83
C ALA A 191 -8.34 -19.32 -6.17
N ASN A 192 -9.20 -18.79 -5.27
CA ASN A 192 -9.84 -17.50 -5.47
C ASN A 192 -8.82 -16.36 -5.39
N LEU A 193 -7.91 -16.44 -4.41
CA LEU A 193 -6.82 -15.48 -4.24
C LEU A 193 -5.87 -15.50 -5.45
N LEU A 194 -5.51 -16.68 -5.95
CA LEU A 194 -4.63 -16.82 -7.11
C LEU A 194 -5.28 -16.23 -8.38
N THR A 195 -6.56 -16.53 -8.62
CA THR A 195 -7.32 -15.95 -9.76
C THR A 195 -7.41 -14.44 -9.69
N TRP A 196 -7.69 -13.89 -8.48
CA TRP A 196 -7.70 -12.44 -8.26
C TRP A 196 -6.32 -11.83 -8.49
N LEU A 197 -5.25 -12.49 -8.02
CA LEU A 197 -3.86 -12.01 -8.18
C LEU A 197 -3.46 -11.94 -9.66
N GLU A 198 -3.85 -12.92 -10.48
CA GLU A 198 -3.64 -12.90 -11.93
C GLU A 198 -4.37 -11.72 -12.58
N ARG A 199 -5.64 -11.47 -12.21
CA ARG A 199 -6.42 -10.32 -12.68
C ARG A 199 -5.74 -8.99 -12.32
N MET A 200 -5.24 -8.87 -11.09
CA MET A 200 -4.53 -7.68 -10.65
C MET A 200 -3.24 -7.47 -11.45
N ARG A 201 -2.44 -8.51 -11.66
CA ARG A 201 -1.17 -8.46 -12.41
C ARG A 201 -1.35 -8.17 -13.90
N ALA A 202 -2.50 -8.48 -14.47
CA ALA A 202 -2.81 -8.17 -15.86
C ALA A 202 -3.05 -6.66 -16.11
N ARG A 203 -3.15 -5.84 -15.06
CA ARG A 203 -3.38 -4.40 -15.19
C ARG A 203 -2.07 -3.67 -15.49
N PRO A 204 -2.03 -2.76 -16.48
CA PRO A 204 -0.82 -1.99 -16.79
C PRO A 204 -0.25 -1.20 -15.60
N SER A 205 -1.14 -0.71 -14.72
CA SER A 205 -0.79 0.06 -13.53
C SER A 205 0.06 -0.71 -12.50
N THR A 206 0.04 -2.03 -12.54
CA THR A 206 0.77 -2.87 -11.58
C THR A 206 2.15 -3.30 -12.07
N ALA A 207 2.46 -3.04 -13.34
CA ALA A 207 3.76 -3.35 -13.97
C ALA A 207 4.86 -2.33 -13.63
N LEU A 208 4.60 -1.38 -12.71
CA LEU A 208 5.47 -0.27 -12.30
C LEU A 208 6.63 -0.74 -11.41
#